data_2e53a478db05b479283a68dbbbebedca
#
_entry.id   2e53a478db05b479283a68dbbbebedca
#
_cell.length_a   1.000
_cell.length_b   1.000
_cell.length_c   1.000
_cell.angle_alpha   90.00
_cell.angle_beta   90.00
_cell.angle_gamma   90.00
#
_symmetry.space_group_name_H-M   'P 1'
#
loop_
_entity.id
_entity.type
_entity.pdbx_description
1 polymer ?
#
loop_
_entity_poly.entity_id
_entity_poly.type
_entity_poly.pdbx_seq_one_letter_code
_entity_poly.pdbx_strand_id
1 'polypeptide(L)'
;KNTDDGAKIYTPLTLKLYDWWVLGVSNRLAWGCPTKEHLLPHFLEHLGNNHLDIGVGTGFYLTHVPESSLISLMDLNEASLNAASTRAGESKIKHKINHDVFEPYPAALHGQFDSISMFYLLHCLPGNISTKSCVIRNAAQALTDDGTLYGATILGDGVVHNSFGQKLMRIYNQKGIFSNTKDSEEGLTHILSEHFENVKTKVQGTVVMFSASGKK
;
A
#
# COMPACT_ATOMS: atom_id res chain seq x y z
N LYS A 1 -17.98 -4.87 -18.57
CA LYS A 1 -17.64 -5.70 -17.38
C LYS A 1 -18.62 -5.34 -16.30
N ASN A 2 -19.39 -6.32 -15.85
CA ASN A 2 -20.47 -6.12 -14.88
C ASN A 2 -19.89 -5.70 -13.52
N THR A 3 -20.31 -4.55 -13.03
CA THR A 3 -20.04 -4.03 -11.67
C THR A 3 -20.55 -4.96 -10.57
N ASP A 4 -21.54 -5.82 -10.86
CA ASP A 4 -22.12 -6.80 -9.92
C ASP A 4 -21.18 -7.96 -9.55
N ASP A 5 -20.26 -8.36 -10.43
CA ASP A 5 -19.29 -9.42 -10.13
C ASP A 5 -18.19 -8.95 -9.17
N GLY A 6 -17.85 -7.67 -9.17
CA GLY A 6 -16.92 -7.07 -8.21
C GLY A 6 -17.48 -7.00 -6.79
N ALA A 7 -18.75 -6.69 -6.63
CA ALA A 7 -19.38 -6.54 -5.32
C ALA A 7 -19.50 -7.88 -4.55
N LYS A 8 -19.67 -9.01 -5.24
CA LYS A 8 -19.73 -10.35 -4.62
C LYS A 8 -18.43 -10.80 -3.97
N ILE A 9 -17.30 -10.25 -4.39
CA ILE A 9 -15.97 -10.58 -3.87
C ILE A 9 -15.70 -9.89 -2.51
N TYR A 10 -16.42 -8.81 -2.20
CA TYR A 10 -16.20 -7.98 -1.00
C TYR A 10 -17.20 -8.21 0.13
N THR A 11 -17.70 -9.45 0.29
CA THR A 11 -18.50 -9.79 1.48
C THR A 11 -17.60 -9.84 2.73
N PRO A 12 -18.13 -9.63 3.95
CA PRO A 12 -17.33 -9.74 5.18
C PRO A 12 -16.61 -11.07 5.34
N LEU A 13 -17.19 -12.15 4.82
CA LEU A 13 -16.57 -13.48 4.85
C LEU A 13 -15.40 -13.59 3.87
N THR A 14 -15.56 -13.08 2.63
CA THR A 14 -14.50 -13.11 1.63
C THR A 14 -13.33 -12.19 2.01
N LEU A 15 -13.61 -11.04 2.64
CA LEU A 15 -12.57 -10.15 3.18
C LEU A 15 -11.77 -10.83 4.30
N LYS A 16 -12.43 -11.55 5.22
CA LYS A 16 -11.75 -12.31 6.28
C LYS A 16 -10.88 -13.44 5.72
N LEU A 17 -11.36 -14.16 4.68
CA LEU A 17 -10.59 -15.19 4.00
C LEU A 17 -9.38 -14.60 3.26
N TYR A 18 -9.55 -13.44 2.62
CA TYR A 18 -8.47 -12.73 1.95
C TYR A 18 -7.41 -12.29 2.96
N ASP A 19 -7.80 -11.69 4.08
CA ASP A 19 -6.88 -11.29 5.15
C ASP A 19 -6.15 -12.49 5.73
N TRP A 20 -6.87 -13.58 6.01
CA TRP A 20 -6.25 -14.80 6.52
C TRP A 20 -5.22 -15.36 5.55
N TRP A 21 -5.51 -15.37 4.24
CA TRP A 21 -4.59 -15.84 3.23
C TRP A 21 -3.42 -14.88 3.01
N VAL A 22 -3.69 -13.62 2.71
CA VAL A 22 -2.66 -12.63 2.32
C VAL A 22 -1.88 -12.15 3.54
N LEU A 23 -2.58 -11.65 4.57
CA LEU A 23 -1.95 -11.04 5.74
C LEU A 23 -1.53 -12.08 6.78
N GLY A 24 -2.18 -13.24 6.82
CA GLY A 24 -1.85 -14.33 7.73
C GLY A 24 -0.86 -15.32 7.12
N VAL A 25 -1.35 -16.17 6.24
CA VAL A 25 -0.59 -17.32 5.71
C VAL A 25 0.57 -16.88 4.81
N SER A 26 0.29 -16.06 3.79
CA SER A 26 1.31 -15.66 2.81
C SER A 26 2.40 -14.81 3.45
N ASN A 27 2.05 -13.84 4.32
CA ASN A 27 3.03 -12.99 4.97
C ASN A 27 3.97 -13.79 5.89
N ARG A 28 3.45 -14.77 6.60
CA ARG A 28 4.27 -15.61 7.49
C ARG A 28 5.08 -16.66 6.74
N LEU A 29 4.45 -17.40 5.85
CA LEU A 29 5.03 -18.60 5.26
C LEU A 29 5.74 -18.38 3.92
N ALA A 30 5.26 -17.41 3.11
CA ALA A 30 5.86 -17.10 1.82
C ALA A 30 6.85 -15.94 1.89
N TRP A 31 6.45 -14.84 2.54
CA TRP A 31 7.21 -13.60 2.53
C TRP A 31 8.09 -13.39 3.76
N GLY A 32 7.92 -14.18 4.83
CA GLY A 32 8.71 -14.08 6.05
C GLY A 32 8.55 -12.75 6.80
N CYS A 33 7.40 -12.09 6.61
CA CYS A 33 7.06 -10.78 7.22
C CYS A 33 5.68 -10.84 7.88
N PRO A 34 5.54 -11.42 9.08
CA PRO A 34 4.26 -11.51 9.78
C PRO A 34 3.63 -10.13 10.01
N THR A 35 2.35 -9.98 9.62
CA THR A 35 1.64 -8.71 9.63
C THR A 35 1.62 -8.04 11.00
N LYS A 36 1.24 -8.78 12.04
CA LYS A 36 1.09 -8.23 13.41
C LYS A 36 2.42 -7.86 14.06
N GLU A 37 3.51 -8.51 13.64
CA GLU A 37 4.83 -8.33 14.24
C GLU A 37 5.62 -7.20 13.56
N HIS A 38 5.36 -6.94 12.28
CA HIS A 38 6.15 -5.99 11.47
C HIS A 38 5.29 -4.93 10.76
N LEU A 39 4.30 -5.34 9.96
CA LEU A 39 3.58 -4.41 9.10
C LEU A 39 2.62 -3.50 9.86
N LEU A 40 1.84 -4.06 10.79
CA LEU A 40 0.91 -3.28 11.59
C LEU A 40 1.62 -2.27 12.52
N PRO A 41 2.70 -2.62 13.23
CA PRO A 41 3.49 -1.64 13.98
C PRO A 41 4.04 -0.53 13.08
N HIS A 42 4.58 -0.87 11.90
CA HIS A 42 5.08 0.12 10.94
C HIS A 42 3.97 1.06 10.43
N PHE A 43 2.76 0.51 10.17
CA PHE A 43 1.61 1.34 9.79
C PHE A 43 1.24 2.34 10.89
N LEU A 44 1.13 1.88 12.14
CA LEU A 44 0.72 2.72 13.26
C LEU A 44 1.78 3.74 13.69
N GLU A 45 3.06 3.41 13.56
CA GLU A 45 4.18 4.29 13.91
C GLU A 45 4.20 5.59 13.09
N HIS A 46 3.80 5.52 11.83
CA HIS A 46 3.87 6.65 10.88
C HIS A 46 2.49 7.28 10.61
N LEU A 47 1.45 6.79 11.26
CA LEU A 47 0.09 7.30 11.07
C LEU A 47 -0.06 8.71 11.64
N GLY A 48 -0.47 9.65 10.81
CA GLY A 48 -0.77 11.04 11.20
C GLY A 48 -2.27 11.26 11.48
N ASN A 49 -2.62 12.53 11.66
CA ASN A 49 -3.99 12.94 11.99
C ASN A 49 -4.88 13.08 10.75
N ASN A 50 -4.32 13.51 9.62
CA ASN A 50 -5.02 13.61 8.33
C ASN A 50 -4.34 12.68 7.33
N HIS A 51 -4.78 11.44 7.32
CA HIS A 51 -4.13 10.33 6.63
C HIS A 51 -4.79 10.00 5.30
N LEU A 52 -3.98 9.66 4.29
CA LEU A 52 -4.43 9.07 3.03
C LEU A 52 -3.90 7.64 2.89
N ASP A 53 -4.82 6.68 2.77
CA ASP A 53 -4.46 5.28 2.46
C ASP A 53 -4.68 5.00 0.98
N ILE A 54 -3.60 4.63 0.27
CA ILE A 54 -3.60 4.38 -1.18
C ILE A 54 -3.47 2.89 -1.45
N GLY A 55 -4.41 2.35 -2.23
CA GLY A 55 -4.50 0.92 -2.46
C GLY A 55 -5.07 0.21 -1.23
N VAL A 56 -6.28 0.57 -0.87
CA VAL A 56 -6.91 0.26 0.44
C VAL A 56 -7.11 -1.24 0.70
N GLY A 57 -7.11 -2.07 -0.33
CA GLY A 57 -7.32 -3.52 -0.21
C GLY A 57 -8.58 -3.85 0.55
N THR A 58 -8.44 -4.58 1.66
CA THR A 58 -9.55 -4.98 2.54
C THR A 58 -9.84 -3.99 3.68
N GLY A 59 -9.01 -2.95 3.83
CA GLY A 59 -9.10 -2.02 4.95
C GLY A 59 -8.65 -2.60 6.30
N PHE A 60 -7.85 -3.67 6.29
CA PHE A 60 -7.39 -4.32 7.53
C PHE A 60 -6.69 -3.35 8.48
N TYR A 61 -5.72 -2.58 8.01
CA TYR A 61 -4.97 -1.64 8.84
C TYR A 61 -5.85 -0.54 9.43
N LEU A 62 -6.88 -0.12 8.68
CA LEU A 62 -7.77 0.97 9.05
C LEU A 62 -8.63 0.64 10.28
N THR A 63 -8.85 -0.64 10.57
CA THR A 63 -9.56 -1.07 11.80
C THR A 63 -8.79 -0.75 13.09
N HIS A 64 -7.49 -0.47 12.99
CA HIS A 64 -6.61 -0.17 14.11
C HIS A 64 -6.35 1.34 14.28
N VAL A 65 -6.91 2.17 13.40
CA VAL A 65 -6.73 3.63 13.44
C VAL A 65 -7.55 4.24 14.58
N PRO A 66 -6.95 5.15 15.39
CA PRO A 66 -7.68 5.86 16.44
C PRO A 66 -8.87 6.65 15.91
N GLU A 67 -9.91 6.83 16.74
CA GLU A 67 -11.11 7.60 16.38
C GLU A 67 -10.81 9.08 16.10
N SER A 68 -9.69 9.60 16.61
CA SER A 68 -9.26 10.99 16.41
C SER A 68 -8.64 11.26 15.04
N SER A 69 -8.27 10.23 14.28
CA SER A 69 -7.64 10.39 12.97
C SER A 69 -8.70 10.50 11.87
N LEU A 70 -8.50 11.43 10.95
CA LEU A 70 -9.28 11.56 9.73
C LEU A 70 -8.60 10.78 8.61
N ILE A 71 -9.34 9.91 7.95
CA ILE A 71 -8.82 9.04 6.90
C ILE A 71 -9.48 9.38 5.58
N SER A 72 -8.66 9.54 4.55
CA SER A 72 -9.10 9.52 3.15
C SER A 72 -8.61 8.23 2.51
N LEU A 73 -9.40 7.69 1.60
CA LEU A 73 -9.13 6.45 0.89
C LEU A 73 -8.94 6.73 -0.59
N MET A 74 -7.93 6.12 -1.21
CA MET A 74 -7.73 6.19 -2.66
C MET A 74 -7.53 4.79 -3.23
N ASP A 75 -8.33 4.43 -4.22
CA ASP A 75 -8.22 3.18 -4.96
C ASP A 75 -8.87 3.33 -6.34
N LEU A 76 -8.42 2.54 -7.30
CA LEU A 76 -9.05 2.49 -8.62
C LEU A 76 -10.37 1.70 -8.59
N ASN A 77 -10.56 0.82 -7.60
CA ASN A 77 -11.72 -0.03 -7.44
C ASN A 77 -12.69 0.56 -6.40
N GLU A 78 -13.84 1.03 -6.86
CA GLU A 78 -14.90 1.59 -6.01
C GLU A 78 -15.44 0.59 -4.98
N ALA A 79 -15.52 -0.70 -5.33
CA ALA A 79 -15.95 -1.74 -4.38
C ALA A 79 -14.94 -1.90 -3.22
N SER A 80 -13.63 -1.78 -3.48
CA SER A 80 -12.60 -1.75 -2.43
C SER A 80 -12.75 -0.54 -1.52
N LEU A 81 -13.00 0.65 -2.09
CA LEU A 81 -13.22 1.88 -1.31
C LEU A 81 -14.41 1.73 -0.35
N ASN A 82 -15.54 1.20 -0.84
CA ASN A 82 -16.73 1.00 -0.03
C ASN A 82 -16.52 -0.05 1.06
N ALA A 83 -15.89 -1.18 0.74
CA ALA A 83 -15.61 -2.24 1.69
C ALA A 83 -14.63 -1.76 2.80
N ALA A 84 -13.58 -1.07 2.43
CA ALA A 84 -12.61 -0.52 3.38
C ALA A 84 -13.24 0.56 4.27
N SER A 85 -14.07 1.44 3.70
CA SER A 85 -14.81 2.48 4.44
C SER A 85 -15.74 1.87 5.50
N THR A 86 -16.57 0.90 5.11
CA THR A 86 -17.45 0.21 6.03
C THR A 86 -16.69 -0.49 7.15
N ARG A 87 -15.57 -1.13 6.81
CA ARG A 87 -14.76 -1.86 7.78
C ARG A 87 -14.02 -0.95 8.77
N ALA A 88 -13.52 0.20 8.30
CA ALA A 88 -12.86 1.20 9.14
C ALA A 88 -13.81 1.91 10.10
N GLY A 89 -15.09 2.00 9.73
CA GLY A 89 -16.10 2.85 10.34
C GLY A 89 -16.24 4.16 9.57
N GLU A 90 -17.39 4.36 8.94
CA GLU A 90 -17.61 5.48 8.01
C GLU A 90 -17.42 6.87 8.66
N SER A 91 -17.60 6.96 9.98
CA SER A 91 -17.37 8.20 10.73
C SER A 91 -15.94 8.72 10.68
N LYS A 92 -14.95 7.84 10.45
CA LYS A 92 -13.53 8.19 10.31
C LYS A 92 -13.16 8.61 8.89
N ILE A 93 -14.01 8.29 7.90
CA ILE A 93 -13.69 8.47 6.49
C ILE A 93 -14.11 9.86 6.03
N LYS A 94 -13.10 10.67 5.68
CA LYS A 94 -13.31 12.03 5.16
C LYS A 94 -13.64 12.02 3.67
N HIS A 95 -12.87 11.27 2.88
CA HIS A 95 -13.03 11.17 1.43
C HIS A 95 -12.81 9.75 0.93
N LYS A 96 -13.60 9.34 -0.06
CA LYS A 96 -13.36 8.17 -0.91
C LYS A 96 -13.02 8.68 -2.30
N ILE A 97 -11.80 8.42 -2.77
CA ILE A 97 -11.23 8.97 -3.99
C ILE A 97 -11.01 7.81 -4.98
N ASN A 98 -11.88 7.71 -5.99
CA ASN A 98 -11.67 6.77 -7.09
C ASN A 98 -10.71 7.41 -8.09
N HIS A 99 -9.44 6.95 -8.09
CA HIS A 99 -8.39 7.59 -8.88
C HIS A 99 -7.29 6.58 -9.25
N ASP A 100 -6.74 6.74 -10.47
CA ASP A 100 -5.56 6.00 -10.89
C ASP A 100 -4.30 6.68 -10.33
N VAL A 101 -3.52 5.94 -9.56
CA VAL A 101 -2.30 6.46 -8.91
C VAL A 101 -1.21 6.90 -9.88
N PHE A 102 -1.26 6.43 -11.13
CA PHE A 102 -0.34 6.89 -12.19
C PHE A 102 -0.70 8.27 -12.73
N GLU A 103 -1.96 8.68 -12.61
CA GLU A 103 -2.41 9.99 -13.06
C GLU A 103 -2.11 11.07 -12.01
N PRO A 104 -1.84 12.32 -12.44
CA PRO A 104 -1.65 13.44 -11.52
C PRO A 104 -2.87 13.61 -10.59
N TYR A 105 -2.63 13.82 -9.31
CA TYR A 105 -3.72 14.02 -8.37
C TYR A 105 -4.38 15.38 -8.57
N PRO A 106 -5.71 15.49 -8.34
CA PRO A 106 -6.41 16.77 -8.36
C PRO A 106 -5.72 17.80 -7.44
N ALA A 107 -5.63 19.06 -7.89
CA ALA A 107 -4.98 20.13 -7.14
C ALA A 107 -5.54 20.32 -5.71
N ALA A 108 -6.82 19.98 -5.50
CA ALA A 108 -7.46 20.04 -4.20
C ALA A 108 -6.85 19.05 -3.16
N LEU A 109 -6.09 18.04 -3.62
CA LEU A 109 -5.41 17.08 -2.75
C LEU A 109 -3.97 17.48 -2.42
N HIS A 110 -3.41 18.47 -3.11
CA HIS A 110 -2.02 18.90 -2.91
C HIS A 110 -1.82 19.51 -1.51
N GLY A 111 -0.80 19.03 -0.81
CA GLY A 111 -0.43 19.53 0.52
C GLY A 111 -1.46 19.27 1.62
N GLN A 112 -2.34 18.27 1.45
CA GLN A 112 -3.44 18.05 2.39
C GLN A 112 -3.13 17.05 3.50
N PHE A 113 -2.24 16.08 3.25
CA PHE A 113 -2.07 14.94 4.15
C PHE A 113 -0.75 15.02 4.92
N ASP A 114 -0.80 14.77 6.21
CA ASP A 114 0.39 14.65 7.07
C ASP A 114 1.00 13.25 7.04
N SER A 115 0.24 12.24 6.58
CA SER A 115 0.75 10.91 6.31
C SER A 115 0.03 10.25 5.14
N ILE A 116 0.78 9.48 4.35
CA ILE A 116 0.26 8.68 3.23
C ILE A 116 0.82 7.28 3.33
N SER A 117 -0.05 6.26 3.29
CA SER A 117 0.34 4.86 3.31
C SER A 117 0.14 4.17 1.95
N MET A 118 1.09 3.28 1.61
CA MET A 118 1.04 2.37 0.46
C MET A 118 1.47 0.98 0.90
N PHE A 119 0.53 0.17 1.42
CA PHE A 119 0.82 -1.18 1.87
C PHE A 119 0.42 -2.21 0.81
N TYR A 120 1.40 -2.93 0.27
CA TYR A 120 1.21 -3.96 -0.74
C TYR A 120 0.58 -3.45 -2.04
N LEU A 121 0.86 -2.18 -2.39
CA LEU A 121 0.43 -1.57 -3.63
C LEU A 121 1.49 -1.71 -4.74
N LEU A 122 2.73 -1.28 -4.47
CA LEU A 122 3.75 -1.10 -5.51
C LEU A 122 4.05 -2.38 -6.31
N HIS A 123 4.09 -3.55 -5.66
CA HIS A 123 4.34 -4.80 -6.36
C HIS A 123 3.17 -5.27 -7.26
N CYS A 124 1.97 -4.71 -7.05
CA CYS A 124 0.79 -4.95 -7.88
C CYS A 124 0.67 -3.98 -9.05
N LEU A 125 1.37 -2.84 -9.01
CA LEU A 125 1.34 -1.86 -10.09
C LEU A 125 2.11 -2.33 -11.31
N PRO A 126 1.59 -2.10 -12.53
CA PRO A 126 2.27 -2.51 -13.76
C PRO A 126 3.60 -1.77 -13.95
N GLY A 127 4.50 -2.40 -14.69
CA GLY A 127 5.81 -1.84 -15.02
C GLY A 127 6.90 -2.26 -14.02
N ASN A 128 8.08 -1.69 -14.18
CA ASN A 128 9.23 -1.88 -13.28
C ASN A 128 9.27 -0.77 -12.23
N ILE A 129 10.17 -0.92 -11.25
CA ILE A 129 10.28 0.04 -10.13
C ILE A 129 10.51 1.49 -10.60
N SER A 130 11.30 1.70 -11.65
CA SER A 130 11.57 3.05 -12.17
C SER A 130 10.31 3.73 -12.74
N THR A 131 9.42 2.96 -13.39
CA THR A 131 8.15 3.52 -13.92
C THR A 131 7.17 3.88 -12.79
N LYS A 132 7.36 3.32 -11.60
CA LYS A 132 6.55 3.62 -10.41
C LYS A 132 6.97 4.92 -9.71
N SER A 133 8.07 5.57 -10.14
CA SER A 133 8.51 6.87 -9.59
C SER A 133 7.43 7.96 -9.71
N CYS A 134 6.63 7.95 -10.78
CA CYS A 134 5.52 8.91 -10.92
C CYS A 134 4.45 8.75 -9.82
N VAL A 135 4.22 7.53 -9.33
CA VAL A 135 3.29 7.28 -8.21
C VAL A 135 3.82 7.91 -6.92
N ILE A 136 5.13 7.78 -6.67
CA ILE A 136 5.80 8.42 -5.52
C ILE A 136 5.72 9.94 -5.63
N ARG A 137 5.99 10.51 -6.82
CA ARG A 137 5.86 11.95 -7.07
C ARG A 137 4.44 12.46 -6.79
N ASN A 138 3.42 11.77 -7.30
CA ASN A 138 2.03 12.17 -7.10
C ASN A 138 1.66 12.16 -5.61
N ALA A 139 2.10 11.14 -4.86
CA ALA A 139 1.91 11.08 -3.42
C ALA A 139 2.67 12.20 -2.68
N ALA A 140 3.92 12.48 -3.08
CA ALA A 140 4.70 13.58 -2.49
C ALA A 140 3.99 14.94 -2.63
N GLN A 141 3.35 15.19 -3.78
CA GLN A 141 2.57 16.42 -3.99
C GLN A 141 1.36 16.53 -3.05
N ALA A 142 0.76 15.42 -2.66
CA ALA A 142 -0.38 15.40 -1.76
C ALA A 142 0.00 15.56 -0.27
N LEU A 143 1.27 15.33 0.09
CA LEU A 143 1.77 15.54 1.44
C LEU A 143 1.94 17.02 1.79
N THR A 144 1.73 17.34 3.06
CA THR A 144 2.25 18.58 3.68
C THR A 144 3.78 18.58 3.64
N ASP A 145 4.42 19.73 3.90
CA ASP A 145 5.89 19.84 3.84
C ASP A 145 6.59 18.93 4.85
N ASP A 146 5.98 18.75 6.04
CA ASP A 146 6.48 17.85 7.09
C ASP A 146 5.87 16.43 7.03
N GLY A 147 5.09 16.14 5.99
CA GLY A 147 4.38 14.86 5.84
C GLY A 147 5.29 13.68 5.54
N THR A 148 4.79 12.48 5.82
CA THR A 148 5.51 11.22 5.62
C THR A 148 4.76 10.30 4.66
N LEU A 149 5.44 9.83 3.62
CA LEU A 149 5.03 8.70 2.79
C LEU A 149 5.66 7.42 3.35
N TYR A 150 4.86 6.39 3.58
CA TYR A 150 5.37 5.13 4.10
C TYR A 150 4.57 3.93 3.61
N GLY A 151 5.12 2.75 3.76
CA GLY A 151 4.45 1.55 3.31
C GLY A 151 5.31 0.31 3.34
N ALA A 152 4.87 -0.69 2.60
CA ALA A 152 5.58 -1.95 2.43
C ALA A 152 5.28 -2.56 1.06
N THR A 153 6.27 -3.25 0.50
CA THR A 153 6.11 -3.96 -0.78
C THR A 153 6.96 -5.23 -0.82
N ILE A 154 6.48 -6.23 -1.55
CA ILE A 154 7.19 -7.50 -1.76
C ILE A 154 8.22 -7.29 -2.85
N LEU A 155 9.48 -7.63 -2.55
CA LEU A 155 10.59 -7.55 -3.49
C LEU A 155 10.67 -8.80 -4.37
N GLY A 156 11.08 -8.61 -5.62
CA GLY A 156 11.38 -9.69 -6.56
C GLY A 156 12.87 -9.92 -6.75
N ASP A 157 13.70 -8.91 -6.46
CA ASP A 157 15.15 -8.93 -6.65
C ASP A 157 15.88 -8.49 -5.37
N GLY A 158 17.13 -8.94 -5.22
CA GLY A 158 17.95 -8.65 -4.03
C GLY A 158 17.54 -9.39 -2.76
N VAL A 159 16.59 -10.35 -2.85
CA VAL A 159 16.11 -11.17 -1.73
C VAL A 159 16.02 -12.64 -2.14
N VAL A 160 16.01 -13.52 -1.15
CA VAL A 160 15.88 -14.97 -1.38
C VAL A 160 14.49 -15.44 -0.94
N HIS A 161 13.67 -15.82 -1.93
CA HIS A 161 12.38 -16.43 -1.67
C HIS A 161 12.52 -17.92 -1.34
N ASN A 162 11.81 -18.40 -0.33
CA ASN A 162 11.67 -19.84 -0.09
C ASN A 162 10.83 -20.49 -1.19
N SER A 163 10.74 -21.84 -1.21
CA SER A 163 10.04 -22.58 -2.26
C SER A 163 8.57 -22.17 -2.42
N PHE A 164 7.89 -21.84 -1.33
CA PHE A 164 6.50 -21.38 -1.36
C PHE A 164 6.40 -19.94 -1.93
N GLY A 165 7.27 -19.04 -1.48
CA GLY A 165 7.36 -17.69 -2.02
C GLY A 165 7.70 -17.66 -3.51
N GLN A 166 8.66 -18.48 -3.96
CA GLN A 166 9.00 -18.63 -5.37
C GLN A 166 7.80 -19.08 -6.20
N LYS A 167 7.03 -20.05 -5.71
CA LYS A 167 5.82 -20.53 -6.38
C LYS A 167 4.78 -19.41 -6.50
N LEU A 168 4.51 -18.67 -5.44
CA LEU A 168 3.56 -17.56 -5.47
C LEU A 168 4.05 -16.42 -6.36
N MET A 169 5.33 -16.03 -6.30
CA MET A 169 5.92 -15.02 -7.17
C MET A 169 5.72 -15.37 -8.64
N ARG A 170 6.00 -16.63 -9.02
CA ARG A 170 5.81 -17.09 -10.39
C ARG A 170 4.35 -17.00 -10.82
N ILE A 171 3.43 -17.55 -10.02
CA ILE A 171 2.00 -17.58 -10.34
C ILE A 171 1.43 -16.17 -10.44
N TYR A 172 1.74 -15.29 -9.49
CA TYR A 172 1.18 -13.95 -9.44
C TYR A 172 1.72 -13.05 -10.56
N ASN A 173 3.02 -13.16 -10.88
CA ASN A 173 3.59 -12.44 -12.02
C ASN A 173 3.07 -12.98 -13.37
N GLN A 174 2.92 -14.29 -13.54
CA GLN A 174 2.33 -14.87 -14.75
C GLN A 174 0.86 -14.45 -14.96
N LYS A 175 0.10 -14.29 -13.89
CA LYS A 175 -1.29 -13.82 -13.93
C LYS A 175 -1.44 -12.31 -14.02
N GLY A 176 -0.35 -11.55 -13.97
CA GLY A 176 -0.38 -10.09 -13.95
C GLY A 176 -0.94 -9.48 -12.65
N ILE A 177 -1.01 -10.28 -11.56
CA ILE A 177 -1.38 -9.79 -10.23
C ILE A 177 -0.23 -9.01 -9.63
N PHE A 178 1.01 -9.51 -9.80
CA PHE A 178 2.24 -8.81 -9.47
C PHE A 178 2.98 -8.37 -10.74
N SER A 179 3.76 -7.30 -10.61
CA SER A 179 4.71 -6.84 -11.60
C SER A 179 5.98 -6.35 -10.88
N ASN A 180 6.67 -7.27 -10.20
CA ASN A 180 7.73 -6.93 -9.25
C ASN A 180 8.99 -7.80 -9.37
N THR A 181 9.14 -8.57 -10.45
CA THR A 181 10.27 -9.51 -10.59
C THR A 181 11.65 -8.85 -10.50
N LYS A 182 11.73 -7.55 -10.81
CA LYS A 182 12.94 -6.73 -10.74
C LYS A 182 12.86 -5.61 -9.69
N ASP A 183 11.83 -5.61 -8.87
CA ASP A 183 11.71 -4.63 -7.80
C ASP A 183 12.68 -5.00 -6.66
N SER A 184 13.61 -4.09 -6.35
CA SER A 184 14.63 -4.24 -5.32
C SER A 184 14.56 -3.12 -4.29
N GLU A 185 15.17 -3.33 -3.12
CA GLU A 185 15.31 -2.29 -2.10
C GLU A 185 16.06 -1.07 -2.63
N GLU A 186 17.15 -1.30 -3.39
CA GLU A 186 17.95 -0.24 -4.01
C GLU A 186 17.10 0.58 -4.99
N GLY A 187 16.34 -0.08 -5.88
CA GLY A 187 15.46 0.59 -6.82
C GLY A 187 14.37 1.41 -6.14
N LEU A 188 13.76 0.88 -5.07
CA LEU A 188 12.78 1.61 -4.27
C LEU A 188 13.41 2.83 -3.58
N THR A 189 14.55 2.66 -2.95
CA THR A 189 15.28 3.75 -2.31
C THR A 189 15.61 4.85 -3.31
N HIS A 190 16.03 4.48 -4.52
CA HIS A 190 16.35 5.43 -5.59
C HIS A 190 15.13 6.29 -5.95
N ILE A 191 13.99 5.68 -6.29
CA ILE A 191 12.79 6.44 -6.68
C ILE A 191 12.20 7.27 -5.53
N LEU A 192 12.32 6.82 -4.29
CA LEU A 192 11.93 7.62 -3.12
C LEU A 192 12.87 8.83 -2.96
N SER A 193 14.18 8.64 -3.14
CA SER A 193 15.19 9.69 -3.01
C SER A 193 15.12 10.75 -4.12
N GLU A 194 14.44 10.48 -5.23
CA GLU A 194 14.14 11.51 -6.23
C GLU A 194 13.20 12.61 -5.68
N HIS A 195 12.34 12.27 -4.73
CA HIS A 195 11.26 13.13 -4.25
C HIS A 195 11.36 13.50 -2.76
N PHE A 196 12.19 12.79 -1.99
CA PHE A 196 12.35 12.99 -0.55
C PHE A 196 13.82 13.08 -0.14
N GLU A 197 14.10 13.89 0.87
CA GLU A 197 15.45 14.02 1.43
C GLU A 197 15.83 12.88 2.37
N ASN A 198 14.84 12.43 3.17
CA ASN A 198 15.04 11.41 4.19
C ASN A 198 14.28 10.15 3.81
N VAL A 199 15.02 9.11 3.43
CA VAL A 199 14.48 7.79 3.08
C VAL A 199 15.05 6.75 4.04
N LYS A 200 14.16 5.94 4.62
CA LYS A 200 14.53 4.80 5.46
C LYS A 200 13.87 3.54 4.91
N THR A 201 14.64 2.47 4.84
CA THR A 201 14.16 1.15 4.43
C THR A 201 14.56 0.10 5.44
N LYS A 202 13.76 -0.94 5.58
CA LYS A 202 14.04 -2.14 6.38
C LYS A 202 13.46 -3.35 5.70
N VAL A 203 14.31 -4.30 5.34
CA VAL A 203 13.87 -5.58 4.77
C VAL A 203 13.61 -6.59 5.88
N GLN A 204 12.43 -7.20 5.85
CA GLN A 204 12.04 -8.32 6.68
C GLN A 204 11.54 -9.45 5.80
N GLY A 205 12.23 -10.58 5.81
CA GLY A 205 11.98 -11.65 4.84
C GLY A 205 12.21 -11.15 3.42
N THR A 206 11.17 -11.15 2.61
CA THR A 206 11.21 -10.63 1.23
C THR A 206 10.39 -9.34 1.05
N VAL A 207 10.01 -8.71 2.14
CA VAL A 207 9.26 -7.46 2.17
C VAL A 207 10.16 -6.32 2.61
N VAL A 208 10.16 -5.23 1.86
CA VAL A 208 10.74 -3.96 2.29
C VAL A 208 9.66 -3.07 2.88
N MET A 209 9.88 -2.62 4.11
CA MET A 209 9.14 -1.52 4.73
C MET A 209 9.91 -0.24 4.51
N PHE A 210 9.23 0.86 4.17
CA PHE A 210 9.86 2.14 3.91
C PHE A 210 9.12 3.30 4.56
N SER A 211 9.87 4.36 4.84
CA SER A 211 9.33 5.68 5.17
C SER A 211 10.17 6.77 4.51
N ALA A 212 9.52 7.83 4.03
CA ALA A 212 10.14 8.93 3.33
C ALA A 212 9.55 10.27 3.77
N SER A 213 10.38 11.24 4.09
CA SER A 213 10.00 12.58 4.55
C SER A 213 10.94 13.66 4.03
N GLY A 214 10.56 14.93 4.22
CA GLY A 214 11.29 16.04 3.62
C GLY A 214 11.13 16.05 2.11
N LYS A 215 9.91 16.33 1.64
CA LYS A 215 9.65 16.40 0.18
C LYS A 215 10.48 17.52 -0.46
N LYS A 216 11.01 17.23 -1.66
CA LYS A 216 11.83 18.13 -2.45
C LYS A 216 11.00 19.07 -3.33
#